data_57cabd15acee496a0fd23d748e951d24
#
_entry.id   57cabd15acee496a0fd23d748e951d24
#
_cell.length_a   1.000
_cell.length_b   1.000
_cell.length_c   1.000
_cell.angle_alpha   90.00
_cell.angle_beta   90.00
_cell.angle_gamma   90.00
#
_symmetry.space_group_name_H-M   'P 1'
#
loop_
_entity.id
_entity.type
_entity.pdbx_description
1 polymer ?
#
loop_
_entity_poly.entity_id
_entity_poly.type
_entity_poly.pdbx_seq_one_letter_code
_entity_poly.pdbx_strand_id
1 'polypeptide(L)'
;MKNEEMIKRLKNIEGHLHGITGMVEQDVYCINVIQQIQAVRASLNKLNLLILDNHLHSCVTEAVRGEDLQSREKVLKEIVQLYQIATKV
;
A
#
# COMPACT_ATOMS: atom_id res chain seq x y z
N MET A 1 -14.59 -2.60 2.17
CA MET A 1 -13.52 -1.64 1.82
C MET A 1 -14.03 -0.67 0.77
N LYS A 2 -13.72 0.60 0.92
CA LYS A 2 -14.14 1.62 -0.05
C LYS A 2 -13.22 1.60 -1.26
N ASN A 3 -13.52 0.75 -2.21
CA ASN A 3 -12.67 0.52 -3.38
C ASN A 3 -12.51 1.76 -4.28
N GLU A 4 -13.54 2.59 -4.36
CA GLU A 4 -13.51 3.79 -5.22
C GLU A 4 -12.39 4.75 -4.85
N GLU A 5 -12.21 5.02 -3.56
CA GLU A 5 -11.12 5.88 -3.08
C GLU A 5 -9.75 5.26 -3.36
N MET A 6 -9.62 3.96 -3.13
CA MET A 6 -8.36 3.25 -3.38
C MET A 6 -8.01 3.24 -4.86
N ILE A 7 -8.98 3.02 -5.73
CA ILE A 7 -8.79 3.05 -7.18
C ILE A 7 -8.37 4.45 -7.64
N LYS A 8 -9.00 5.49 -7.11
CA LYS A 8 -8.63 6.87 -7.44
C LYS A 8 -7.18 7.17 -7.07
N ARG A 9 -6.76 6.76 -5.88
CA ARG A 9 -5.38 6.94 -5.41
C ARG A 9 -4.39 6.18 -6.29
N LEU A 10 -4.73 4.94 -6.67
CA LEU A 10 -3.89 4.13 -7.56
C LEU A 10 -3.76 4.76 -8.93
N LYS A 11 -4.84 5.28 -9.49
CA LYS A 11 -4.80 5.97 -10.79
C LYS A 11 -3.93 7.22 -10.74
N ASN A 12 -3.97 7.96 -9.64
CA ASN A 12 -3.10 9.11 -9.45
C ASN A 12 -1.63 8.69 -9.41
N ILE A 13 -1.33 7.58 -8.75
CA ILE A 13 0.03 7.01 -8.70
C ILE A 13 0.47 6.53 -10.08
N GLU A 14 -0.41 5.88 -10.84
CA GLU A 14 -0.13 5.48 -12.22
C GLU A 14 0.24 6.68 -13.09
N GLY A 15 -0.50 7.79 -12.98
CA GLY A 15 -0.18 9.02 -13.70
C GLY A 15 1.16 9.60 -13.29
N HIS A 16 1.48 9.57 -11.99
CA HIS A 16 2.77 10.02 -11.49
C HIS A 16 3.92 9.16 -12.03
N LEU A 17 3.74 7.83 -12.05
CA LEU A 17 4.72 6.92 -12.65
C LEU A 17 4.93 7.18 -14.14
N HIS A 18 3.84 7.44 -14.87
CA HIS A 18 3.93 7.79 -16.28
C HIS A 18 4.76 9.05 -16.49
N GLY A 19 4.56 10.05 -15.63
CA GLY A 19 5.38 11.27 -15.65
C GLY A 19 6.85 11.00 -15.41
N ILE A 20 7.17 10.10 -14.47
CA ILE A 20 8.55 9.70 -14.18
C ILE A 20 9.19 9.00 -15.39
N THR A 21 8.44 8.13 -16.06
CA THR A 21 8.91 7.50 -17.28
C THR A 21 9.32 8.54 -18.31
N GLY A 22 8.50 9.57 -18.51
CA GLY A 22 8.81 10.67 -19.41
C GLY A 22 10.08 11.43 -19.00
N MET A 23 10.28 11.64 -17.70
CA MET A 23 11.51 12.28 -17.20
C MET A 23 12.75 11.47 -17.55
N VAL A 24 12.70 10.16 -17.40
CA VAL A 24 13.83 9.29 -17.75
C VAL A 24 14.09 9.31 -19.25
N GLU A 25 13.02 9.26 -20.06
CA GLU A 25 13.14 9.33 -21.52
C GLU A 25 13.77 10.64 -22.01
N GLN A 26 13.56 11.72 -21.28
CA GLN A 26 14.08 13.06 -21.61
C GLN A 26 15.41 13.37 -20.94
N ASP A 27 16.04 12.40 -20.32
CA ASP A 27 17.32 12.55 -19.62
C ASP A 27 17.30 13.66 -18.55
N VAL A 28 16.19 13.80 -17.83
CA VAL A 28 16.10 14.73 -16.71
C VAL A 28 17.13 14.35 -15.65
N TYR A 29 17.69 15.34 -15.00
CA TYR A 29 18.71 15.15 -13.97
C TYR A 29 18.30 14.08 -12.95
N CYS A 30 19.18 13.12 -12.72
CA CYS A 30 18.85 11.90 -11.96
C CYS A 30 18.35 12.17 -10.54
N ILE A 31 18.86 13.21 -9.88
CA ILE A 31 18.38 13.56 -8.52
C ILE A 31 16.91 13.95 -8.54
N ASN A 32 16.47 14.68 -9.56
CA ASN A 32 15.05 15.05 -9.70
C ASN A 32 14.18 13.81 -9.93
N VAL A 33 14.67 12.86 -10.72
CA VAL A 33 13.95 11.59 -10.94
C VAL A 33 13.83 10.82 -9.63
N ILE A 34 14.90 10.71 -8.87
CA ILE A 34 14.92 10.00 -7.59
C ILE A 34 13.93 10.63 -6.61
N GLN A 35 13.89 11.98 -6.55
CA GLN A 35 12.93 12.68 -5.68
C GLN A 35 11.48 12.35 -6.04
N GLN A 36 11.17 12.25 -7.33
CA GLN A 36 9.84 11.86 -7.79
C GLN A 36 9.51 10.41 -7.43
N ILE A 37 10.48 9.51 -7.53
CA ILE A 37 10.30 8.11 -7.12
C ILE A 37 10.03 8.03 -5.61
N GLN A 38 10.74 8.79 -4.81
CA GLN A 38 10.49 8.85 -3.36
C GLN A 38 9.09 9.35 -3.03
N ALA A 39 8.57 10.31 -3.81
CA ALA A 39 7.20 10.79 -3.64
C ALA A 39 6.18 9.69 -3.96
N VAL A 40 6.41 8.89 -4.99
CA VAL A 40 5.56 7.74 -5.33
C VAL A 40 5.62 6.69 -4.22
N ARG A 41 6.80 6.40 -3.67
CA ARG A 41 6.94 5.48 -2.53
C ARG A 41 6.11 5.94 -1.34
N ALA A 42 6.15 7.22 -1.02
CA ALA A 42 5.37 7.79 0.09
C ALA A 42 3.86 7.63 -0.17
N SER A 43 3.41 7.86 -1.40
CA SER A 43 2.01 7.68 -1.80
C SER A 43 1.56 6.22 -1.68
N LEU A 44 2.41 5.28 -2.11
CA LEU A 44 2.14 3.85 -1.99
C LEU A 44 2.09 3.42 -0.53
N ASN A 45 2.99 3.94 0.30
CA ASN A 45 3.00 3.66 1.74
C ASN A 45 1.70 4.11 2.40
N LYS A 46 1.24 5.31 2.06
CA LYS A 46 -0.03 5.83 2.57
C LYS A 46 -1.20 4.96 2.15
N LEU A 47 -1.21 4.53 0.89
CA LEU A 47 -2.25 3.64 0.38
C LEU A 47 -2.24 2.29 1.13
N ASN A 48 -1.06 1.73 1.37
CA ASN A 48 -0.92 0.51 2.18
C ASN A 48 -1.53 0.67 3.56
N LEU A 49 -1.26 1.80 4.22
CA LEU A 49 -1.80 2.06 5.56
C LEU A 49 -3.32 2.18 5.53
N LEU A 50 -3.88 2.83 4.50
CA LEU A 50 -5.33 2.96 4.36
C LEU A 50 -6.01 1.61 4.12
N ILE A 51 -5.42 0.77 3.29
CA ILE A 51 -5.94 -0.57 3.02
C ILE A 51 -5.85 -1.43 4.29
N LEU A 52 -4.72 -1.39 4.97
CA LEU A 52 -4.54 -2.13 6.22
C LEU A 52 -5.52 -1.67 7.28
N ASP A 53 -5.73 -0.36 7.42
CA ASP A 53 -6.68 0.20 8.37
C ASP A 53 -8.11 -0.31 8.10
N ASN A 54 -8.54 -0.31 6.84
CA ASN A 54 -9.82 -0.87 6.45
C ASN A 54 -9.92 -2.36 6.75
N HIS A 55 -8.83 -3.11 6.51
CA HIS A 55 -8.77 -4.54 6.82
C HIS A 55 -8.91 -4.80 8.32
N LEU A 56 -8.22 -4.00 9.15
CA LEU A 56 -8.31 -4.11 10.61
C LEU A 56 -9.72 -3.80 11.10
N HIS A 57 -10.38 -2.78 10.55
CA HIS A 57 -11.72 -2.41 10.98
C HIS A 57 -12.82 -3.35 10.50
N SER A 58 -12.65 -4.03 9.37
CA SER A 58 -13.68 -4.92 8.84
C SER A 58 -13.33 -6.39 9.05
N CYS A 59 -12.27 -6.86 8.43
CA CYS A 59 -11.95 -8.29 8.39
C CYS A 59 -11.39 -8.81 9.72
N VAL A 60 -10.47 -8.06 10.32
CA VAL A 60 -9.82 -8.48 11.57
C VAL A 60 -10.79 -8.40 12.74
N THR A 61 -11.57 -7.33 12.81
CA THR A 61 -12.56 -7.15 13.89
C THR A 61 -13.59 -8.28 13.87
N GLU A 62 -14.08 -8.66 12.69
CA GLU A 62 -15.03 -9.77 12.57
C GLU A 62 -14.37 -11.10 12.98
N ALA A 63 -13.16 -11.37 12.55
CA ALA A 63 -12.44 -12.58 12.90
C ALA A 63 -12.18 -12.67 14.40
N VAL A 64 -11.80 -11.57 15.04
CA VAL A 64 -11.52 -11.53 16.49
C VAL A 64 -12.78 -11.65 17.32
N ARG A 65 -13.90 -11.06 16.88
CA ARG A 65 -15.18 -11.16 17.56
C ARG A 65 -15.89 -12.51 17.34
N GLY A 66 -15.56 -13.20 16.25
CA GLY A 66 -16.12 -14.50 15.94
C GLY A 66 -15.61 -15.58 16.89
N GLU A 67 -16.30 -16.71 16.92
CA GLU A 67 -15.91 -17.86 17.74
C GLU A 67 -14.96 -18.82 17.02
N ASP A 68 -14.69 -18.57 15.73
CA ASP A 68 -13.83 -19.42 14.92
C ASP A 68 -12.35 -19.12 15.19
N LEU A 69 -11.72 -20.03 15.93
CA LEU A 69 -10.30 -19.91 16.28
C LEU A 69 -9.39 -19.96 15.05
N GLN A 70 -9.77 -20.72 14.01
CA GLN A 70 -8.96 -20.81 12.79
C GLN A 70 -8.92 -19.48 12.04
N SER A 71 -10.05 -18.79 11.96
CA SER A 71 -10.12 -17.46 11.35
C SER A 71 -9.27 -16.45 12.10
N ARG A 72 -9.29 -16.51 13.43
CA ARG A 72 -8.44 -15.64 14.27
C ARG A 72 -6.96 -15.86 14.00
N GLU A 73 -6.53 -17.13 14.02
CA GLU A 73 -5.13 -17.46 13.79
C GLU A 73 -4.67 -17.05 12.40
N LYS A 74 -5.50 -17.29 11.39
CA LYS A 74 -5.19 -16.91 10.00
C LYS A 74 -4.94 -15.41 9.88
N VAL A 75 -5.84 -14.59 10.42
CA VAL A 75 -5.74 -13.14 10.36
C VAL A 75 -4.52 -12.63 11.11
N LEU A 76 -4.24 -13.19 12.28
CA LEU A 76 -3.05 -12.81 13.06
C LEU A 76 -1.76 -13.17 12.35
N LYS A 77 -1.70 -14.34 11.72
CA LYS A 77 -0.53 -14.75 10.91
C LYS A 77 -0.33 -13.83 9.70
N GLU A 78 -1.41 -13.43 9.03
CA GLU A 78 -1.33 -12.49 7.93
C GLU A 78 -0.72 -11.16 8.35
N ILE A 79 -1.12 -10.63 9.50
CA ILE A 79 -0.55 -9.39 10.04
C ILE A 79 0.94 -9.54 10.31
N VAL A 80 1.35 -10.64 10.94
CA VAL A 80 2.77 -10.91 11.23
C VAL A 80 3.56 -11.00 9.92
N GLN A 81 3.04 -11.70 8.92
CA GLN A 81 3.70 -11.83 7.62
C GLN A 81 3.86 -10.48 6.91
N LEU A 82 2.85 -9.62 6.96
CA LEU A 82 2.94 -8.27 6.40
C LEU A 82 4.04 -7.46 7.09
N TYR A 83 4.12 -7.56 8.40
CA TYR A 83 5.17 -6.88 9.17
C TYR A 83 6.56 -7.38 8.78
N GLN A 84 6.74 -8.69 8.64
CA GLN A 84 8.02 -9.28 8.25
C GLN A 84 8.44 -8.83 6.85
N ILE A 85 7.53 -8.75 5.91
CA ILE A 85 7.82 -8.26 4.56
C ILE A 85 8.22 -6.79 4.59
N ALA A 86 7.52 -5.98 5.36
CA ALA A 86 7.79 -4.55 5.47
C ALA A 86 9.16 -4.24 6.08
N THR A 87 9.69 -5.11 6.94
CA THR A 87 10.99 -4.92 7.60
C THR A 87 12.17 -5.52 6.82
N LYS A 88 11.91 -6.34 5.80
CA LYS A 88 12.95 -6.83 4.89
C LYS A 88 13.25 -5.77 3.83
N VAL A 89 14.41 -5.23 3.87
CA VAL A 89 14.87 -4.25 2.88
C VAL A 89 15.79 -4.93 1.88
#